data_b8e914017cac6fedff0e2dfd393693b9
#
_entry.id   b8e914017cac6fedff0e2dfd393693b9
#
_cell.length_a   1.000
_cell.length_b   1.000
_cell.length_c   1.000
_cell.angle_alpha   90.00
_cell.angle_beta   90.00
_cell.angle_gamma   90.00
#
_symmetry.space_group_name_H-M   'P 1'
#
loop_
_entity.id
_entity.type
_entity.pdbx_description
1 polymer ?
#
loop_
_entity_poly.entity_id
_entity_poly.type
_entity_poly.pdbx_seq_one_letter_code
_entity_poly.pdbx_strand_id
1 'polypeptide(L)'
;MPVISTLIVDDEELARDELSYLLREFRDVEILGFASNGPEALKLIEDFEPDVVFLDVQMPGLDGLNVIRRLREKQVPAPYFVLSTAYDQYAVEAFREEAFDYLLKPIEKERLEVTMERARRHLAEKAKLQPADFTETIARPSAPRNAKVMVKSHNRNFIVDENDIVLATIDDGLITVVCASVEGTCNFRTIEELQSSLDPDLFWRVHRSYLVNINRIREVIPWFKSSYQLRMDDKNQTVVPVSRVQTKRLRTLLKL
;
A
#
# COMPACT_ATOMS: atom_id res chain seq x y z
N MET A 1 5.29 -5.05 -20.59
CA MET A 1 6.06 -5.01 -19.35
C MET A 1 5.15 -4.55 -18.24
N PRO A 2 5.29 -5.02 -16.99
CA PRO A 2 4.50 -4.49 -15.89
C PRO A 2 4.82 -3.00 -15.70
N VAL A 3 3.80 -2.19 -15.42
CA VAL A 3 3.95 -0.76 -15.15
C VAL A 3 4.53 -0.58 -13.75
N ILE A 4 5.62 0.18 -13.66
CA ILE A 4 6.31 0.51 -12.40
C ILE A 4 5.67 1.73 -11.77
N SER A 5 5.16 1.54 -10.60
CA SER A 5 4.52 2.59 -9.83
C SER A 5 5.52 3.42 -9.05
N THR A 6 5.45 4.72 -9.21
CA THR A 6 6.48 5.61 -8.69
C THR A 6 5.87 6.76 -7.90
N LEU A 7 6.43 7.04 -6.73
CA LEU A 7 6.14 8.23 -5.93
C LEU A 7 7.37 9.13 -5.93
N ILE A 8 7.15 10.45 -6.02
CA ILE A 8 8.22 11.46 -5.93
C ILE A 8 7.99 12.26 -4.65
N VAL A 9 9.02 12.29 -3.81
CA VAL A 9 9.00 12.93 -2.50
C VAL A 9 10.16 13.93 -2.41
N ASP A 10 9.82 15.21 -2.36
CA ASP A 10 10.78 16.30 -2.32
C ASP A 10 10.06 17.57 -1.83
N ASP A 11 10.63 18.37 -0.98
CA ASP A 11 10.00 19.61 -0.52
C ASP A 11 10.07 20.73 -1.57
N GLU A 12 11.02 20.65 -2.50
CA GLU A 12 11.16 21.60 -3.61
C GLU A 12 10.26 21.22 -4.79
N GLU A 13 9.31 22.09 -5.14
CA GLU A 13 8.38 21.86 -6.25
C GLU A 13 9.10 21.69 -7.59
N LEU A 14 10.13 22.52 -7.83
CA LEU A 14 10.92 22.47 -9.07
C LEU A 14 11.66 21.14 -9.22
N ALA A 15 12.20 20.59 -8.14
CA ALA A 15 12.87 19.29 -8.17
C ALA A 15 11.88 18.15 -8.47
N ARG A 16 10.66 18.21 -7.91
CA ARG A 16 9.58 17.26 -8.26
C ARG A 16 9.19 17.34 -9.74
N ASP A 17 9.08 18.55 -10.28
CA ASP A 17 8.72 18.77 -11.68
C ASP A 17 9.82 18.29 -12.63
N GLU A 18 11.09 18.58 -12.34
CA GLU A 18 12.24 18.12 -13.11
C GLU A 18 12.29 16.58 -13.17
N LEU A 19 12.22 15.92 -12.03
CA LEU A 19 12.24 14.47 -11.97
C LEU A 19 11.00 13.86 -12.65
N SER A 20 9.84 14.48 -12.47
CA SER A 20 8.60 14.07 -13.17
C SER A 20 8.76 14.17 -14.69
N TYR A 21 9.39 15.23 -15.18
CA TYR A 21 9.66 15.41 -16.60
C TYR A 21 10.57 14.30 -17.15
N LEU A 22 11.67 14.01 -16.47
CA LEU A 22 12.60 12.94 -16.83
C LEU A 22 11.94 11.56 -16.82
N LEU A 23 11.11 11.26 -15.82
CA LEU A 23 10.43 9.97 -15.69
C LEU A 23 9.36 9.75 -16.77
N ARG A 24 8.81 10.79 -17.40
CA ARG A 24 7.84 10.65 -18.51
C ARG A 24 8.43 9.98 -19.76
N GLU A 25 9.74 9.99 -19.92
CA GLU A 25 10.39 9.31 -21.03
C GLU A 25 10.33 7.77 -20.91
N PHE A 26 10.10 7.25 -19.72
CA PHE A 26 9.97 5.81 -19.46
C PHE A 26 8.51 5.39 -19.62
N ARG A 27 8.19 4.67 -20.69
CA ARG A 27 6.82 4.25 -21.01
C ARG A 27 6.20 3.29 -20.01
N ASP A 28 7.02 2.61 -19.24
CA ASP A 28 6.65 1.63 -18.22
C ASP A 28 6.59 2.23 -16.80
N VAL A 29 6.77 3.55 -16.66
CA VAL A 29 6.70 4.26 -15.37
C VAL A 29 5.39 5.01 -15.26
N GLU A 30 4.74 4.85 -14.11
CA GLU A 30 3.56 5.62 -13.74
C GLU A 30 3.81 6.36 -12.43
N ILE A 31 3.76 7.70 -12.49
CA ILE A 31 3.87 8.54 -11.28
C ILE A 31 2.50 8.57 -10.59
N LEU A 32 2.44 8.04 -9.37
CA LEU A 32 1.22 7.96 -8.56
C LEU A 32 0.86 9.27 -7.89
N GLY A 33 1.87 10.02 -7.49
CA GLY A 33 1.69 11.27 -6.76
C GLY A 33 3.00 11.89 -6.37
N PHE A 34 2.86 13.00 -5.64
CA PHE A 34 3.94 13.78 -5.10
C PHE A 34 3.71 13.98 -3.61
N ALA A 35 4.79 13.99 -2.83
CA ALA A 35 4.76 14.41 -1.44
C ALA A 35 5.80 15.51 -1.23
N SER A 36 5.48 16.47 -0.38
CA SER A 36 6.32 17.62 -0.07
C SER A 36 7.01 17.52 1.31
N ASN A 37 6.77 16.44 2.05
CA ASN A 37 7.30 16.22 3.38
C ASN A 37 7.20 14.76 3.81
N GLY A 38 7.92 14.39 4.87
CA GLY A 38 7.98 13.02 5.37
C GLY A 38 6.63 12.43 5.82
N PRO A 39 5.80 13.13 6.61
CA PRO A 39 4.48 12.63 6.99
C PRO A 39 3.56 12.33 5.81
N GLU A 40 3.54 13.20 4.81
CA GLU A 40 2.78 12.99 3.57
C GLU A 40 3.32 11.80 2.78
N ALA A 41 4.66 11.67 2.69
CA ALA A 41 5.32 10.53 2.07
C ALA A 41 4.92 9.21 2.71
N LEU A 42 4.96 9.10 4.05
CA LEU A 42 4.54 7.91 4.78
C LEU A 42 3.10 7.52 4.42
N LYS A 43 2.19 8.49 4.46
CA LYS A 43 0.78 8.26 4.13
C LYS A 43 0.61 7.76 2.70
N LEU A 44 1.23 8.43 1.72
CA LEU A 44 1.10 8.04 0.31
C LEU A 44 1.76 6.69 0.01
N ILE A 45 2.88 6.36 0.67
CA ILE A 45 3.52 5.05 0.54
C ILE A 45 2.60 3.96 1.12
N GLU A 46 1.96 4.21 2.25
CA GLU A 46 1.01 3.29 2.87
C GLU A 46 -0.26 3.12 2.03
N ASP A 47 -0.82 4.21 1.50
CA ASP A 47 -2.07 4.20 0.73
C ASP A 47 -1.90 3.60 -0.68
N PHE A 48 -0.75 3.86 -1.34
CA PHE A 48 -0.56 3.50 -2.74
C PHE A 48 0.33 2.27 -2.98
N GLU A 49 1.11 1.85 -1.99
CA GLU A 49 2.08 0.74 -2.11
C GLU A 49 2.93 0.87 -3.40
N PRO A 50 3.67 1.99 -3.60
CA PRO A 50 4.44 2.20 -4.82
C PRO A 50 5.55 1.15 -4.97
N ASP A 51 5.93 0.83 -6.22
CA ASP A 51 7.07 -0.04 -6.50
C ASP A 51 8.40 0.68 -6.25
N VAL A 52 8.46 1.97 -6.62
CA VAL A 52 9.65 2.82 -6.49
C VAL A 52 9.26 4.13 -5.79
N VAL A 53 10.12 4.60 -4.90
CA VAL A 53 9.99 5.92 -4.27
C VAL A 53 11.29 6.68 -4.48
N PHE A 54 11.23 7.79 -5.20
CA PHE A 54 12.27 8.80 -5.20
C PHE A 54 12.07 9.71 -4.01
N LEU A 55 13.07 9.81 -3.15
CA LEU A 55 12.94 10.42 -1.83
C LEU A 55 14.10 11.36 -1.57
N ASP A 56 13.82 12.66 -1.39
CA ASP A 56 14.85 13.56 -0.92
C ASP A 56 15.23 13.23 0.52
N VAL A 57 16.54 13.31 0.77
CA VAL A 57 17.10 13.10 2.10
C VAL A 57 16.75 14.27 3.02
N GLN A 58 16.90 15.50 2.51
CA GLN A 58 16.72 16.70 3.32
C GLN A 58 15.35 17.33 3.11
N MET A 59 14.44 17.04 4.03
CA MET A 59 13.11 17.68 4.08
C MET A 59 12.85 18.25 5.47
N PRO A 60 12.08 19.34 5.58
CA PRO A 60 11.70 19.91 6.87
C PRO A 60 10.92 18.91 7.74
N GLY A 61 11.28 18.83 9.01
CA GLY A 61 10.62 17.99 10.00
C GLY A 61 11.07 16.54 9.97
N LEU A 62 10.43 15.69 9.18
CA LEU A 62 10.81 14.29 9.01
C LEU A 62 11.60 14.13 7.71
N ASP A 63 12.89 13.89 7.83
CA ASP A 63 13.79 13.66 6.70
C ASP A 63 13.57 12.30 6.01
N GLY A 64 14.15 12.13 4.81
CA GLY A 64 13.96 10.93 4.00
C GLY A 64 14.49 9.65 4.65
N LEU A 65 15.59 9.71 5.37
CA LEU A 65 16.15 8.53 6.06
C LEU A 65 15.25 8.08 7.21
N ASN A 66 14.67 9.03 7.94
CA ASN A 66 13.71 8.73 8.98
C ASN A 66 12.37 8.23 8.43
N VAL A 67 11.96 8.62 7.22
CA VAL A 67 10.81 7.99 6.51
C VAL A 67 11.06 6.50 6.30
N ILE A 68 12.22 6.13 5.76
CA ILE A 68 12.60 4.72 5.54
C ILE A 68 12.60 3.94 6.86
N ARG A 69 13.20 4.51 7.90
CA ARG A 69 13.29 3.88 9.23
C ARG A 69 11.92 3.60 9.83
N ARG A 70 10.99 4.57 9.78
CA ARG A 70 9.61 4.40 10.28
C ARG A 70 8.82 3.34 9.52
N LEU A 71 8.99 3.23 8.20
CA LEU A 71 8.33 2.18 7.42
C LEU A 71 8.83 0.78 7.80
N ARG A 72 10.13 0.65 8.13
CA ARG A 72 10.68 -0.63 8.63
C ARG A 72 10.15 -1.00 9.99
N GLU A 73 10.09 -0.05 10.92
CA GLU A 73 9.53 -0.26 12.26
C GLU A 73 8.09 -0.79 12.18
N LYS A 74 7.32 -0.30 11.20
CA LYS A 74 5.96 -0.77 10.92
C LYS A 74 5.89 -2.11 10.16
N GLN A 75 7.02 -2.74 9.84
CA GLN A 75 7.11 -3.98 9.05
C GLN A 75 6.36 -3.91 7.71
N VAL A 76 6.27 -2.73 7.14
CA VAL A 76 5.66 -2.48 5.85
C VAL A 76 6.58 -3.01 4.75
N PRO A 77 6.08 -3.74 3.73
CA PRO A 77 6.89 -4.11 2.57
C PRO A 77 7.49 -2.85 1.94
N ALA A 78 8.83 -2.73 2.04
CA ALA A 78 9.52 -1.55 1.55
C ALA A 78 9.46 -1.47 0.02
N PRO A 79 9.13 -0.30 -0.55
CA PRO A 79 9.35 -0.02 -1.96
C PRO A 79 10.84 0.01 -2.29
N TYR A 80 11.18 0.06 -3.58
CA TYR A 80 12.53 0.34 -4.02
C TYR A 80 12.83 1.82 -3.79
N PHE A 81 13.56 2.15 -2.72
CA PHE A 81 13.93 3.52 -2.43
C PHE A 81 15.11 3.97 -3.26
N VAL A 82 14.96 5.12 -3.93
CA VAL A 82 16.00 5.88 -4.62
C VAL A 82 16.13 7.21 -3.91
N LEU A 83 17.23 7.43 -3.21
CA LEU A 83 17.48 8.73 -2.59
C LEU A 83 17.94 9.74 -3.62
N SER A 84 17.33 10.93 -3.66
CA SER A 84 17.70 12.04 -4.54
C SER A 84 18.02 13.27 -3.70
N THR A 85 19.25 13.76 -3.73
CA THR A 85 19.67 14.88 -2.89
C THR A 85 20.80 15.69 -3.51
N ALA A 86 20.98 16.94 -3.06
CA ALA A 86 22.08 17.79 -3.48
C ALA A 86 23.43 17.46 -2.81
N TYR A 87 23.45 16.54 -1.84
CA TYR A 87 24.60 16.29 -0.98
C TYR A 87 25.15 14.87 -1.15
N ASP A 88 26.41 14.74 -1.51
CA ASP A 88 27.13 13.47 -1.69
C ASP A 88 27.45 12.73 -0.39
N GLN A 89 27.55 13.45 0.73
CA GLN A 89 27.89 12.89 2.04
C GLN A 89 26.89 11.87 2.57
N TYR A 90 25.65 11.91 2.13
CA TYR A 90 24.59 10.96 2.56
C TYR A 90 24.64 9.61 1.83
N ALA A 91 25.49 9.46 0.81
CA ALA A 91 25.61 8.19 0.09
C ALA A 91 25.98 7.01 1.00
N VAL A 92 26.87 7.22 1.99
CA VAL A 92 27.27 6.18 2.95
C VAL A 92 26.14 5.83 3.91
N GLU A 93 25.36 6.82 4.33
CA GLU A 93 24.22 6.62 5.24
C GLU A 93 23.04 5.97 4.51
N ALA A 94 22.82 6.31 3.25
CA ALA A 94 21.86 5.67 2.36
C ALA A 94 22.09 4.15 2.27
N PHE A 95 23.33 3.71 2.15
CA PHE A 95 23.67 2.28 2.15
C PHE A 95 23.38 1.59 3.49
N ARG A 96 23.51 2.26 4.62
CA ARG A 96 23.17 1.71 5.95
C ARG A 96 21.69 1.53 6.13
N GLU A 97 20.89 2.43 5.56
CA GLU A 97 19.42 2.38 5.57
C GLU A 97 18.87 1.56 4.39
N GLU A 98 19.70 0.70 3.75
CA GLU A 98 19.29 -0.20 2.64
C GLU A 98 18.49 0.51 1.53
N ALA A 99 18.79 1.79 1.27
CA ALA A 99 18.35 2.43 0.05
C ALA A 99 19.00 1.70 -1.13
N PHE A 100 18.22 1.39 -2.15
CA PHE A 100 18.69 0.57 -3.25
C PHE A 100 19.52 1.35 -4.26
N ASP A 101 19.29 2.67 -4.38
CA ASP A 101 20.10 3.54 -5.24
C ASP A 101 20.11 4.98 -4.73
N TYR A 102 21.01 5.79 -5.32
CA TYR A 102 21.28 7.15 -4.92
C TYR A 102 21.54 8.03 -6.16
N LEU A 103 20.86 9.18 -6.22
CA LEU A 103 20.97 10.17 -7.29
C LEU A 103 21.36 11.52 -6.72
N LEU A 104 22.40 12.14 -7.31
CA LEU A 104 22.77 13.51 -7.01
C LEU A 104 21.95 14.48 -7.88
N LYS A 105 21.47 15.56 -7.30
CA LYS A 105 20.87 16.69 -8.01
C LYS A 105 21.98 17.61 -8.55
N PRO A 106 21.86 18.11 -9.80
CA PRO A 106 20.80 17.85 -10.77
C PRO A 106 20.85 16.40 -11.29
N ILE A 107 19.68 15.79 -11.50
CA ILE A 107 19.60 14.38 -11.90
C ILE A 107 19.94 14.25 -13.38
N GLU A 108 21.05 13.58 -13.68
CA GLU A 108 21.45 13.26 -15.05
C GLU A 108 20.60 12.11 -15.61
N LYS A 109 20.17 12.26 -16.87
CA LYS A 109 19.29 11.29 -17.54
C LYS A 109 19.91 9.90 -17.60
N GLU A 110 21.18 9.81 -17.97
CA GLU A 110 21.93 8.55 -18.07
C GLU A 110 22.00 7.83 -16.72
N ARG A 111 22.15 8.58 -15.64
CA ARG A 111 22.17 8.01 -14.29
C ARG A 111 20.78 7.52 -13.87
N LEU A 112 19.72 8.26 -14.22
CA LEU A 112 18.34 7.85 -13.99
C LEU A 112 17.99 6.57 -14.77
N GLU A 113 18.45 6.42 -16.03
CA GLU A 113 18.29 5.21 -16.83
C GLU A 113 18.87 3.98 -16.13
N VAL A 114 20.10 4.08 -15.62
CA VAL A 114 20.76 2.99 -14.86
C VAL A 114 19.98 2.65 -13.59
N THR A 115 19.49 3.64 -12.87
CA THR A 115 18.69 3.45 -11.65
C THR A 115 17.37 2.72 -11.98
N MET A 116 16.69 3.12 -13.05
CA MET A 116 15.46 2.47 -13.47
C MET A 116 15.67 1.02 -13.94
N GLU A 117 16.80 0.71 -14.59
CA GLU A 117 17.16 -0.67 -14.94
C GLU A 117 17.38 -1.53 -13.69
N ARG A 118 18.04 -1.01 -12.67
CA ARG A 118 18.23 -1.71 -11.38
C ARG A 118 16.90 -1.94 -10.69
N ALA A 119 16.04 -0.94 -10.67
CA ALA A 119 14.69 -1.06 -10.11
C ALA A 119 13.88 -2.17 -10.82
N ARG A 120 13.89 -2.20 -12.17
CA ARG A 120 13.22 -3.27 -12.96
C ARG A 120 13.73 -4.65 -12.59
N ARG A 121 15.05 -4.81 -12.49
CA ARG A 121 15.67 -6.09 -12.12
C ARG A 121 15.24 -6.55 -10.74
N HIS A 122 15.32 -5.66 -9.75
CA HIS A 122 14.90 -5.94 -8.38
C HIS A 122 13.44 -6.36 -8.30
N LEU A 123 12.54 -5.62 -8.96
CA LEU A 123 11.11 -5.92 -8.98
C LEU A 123 10.82 -7.27 -9.67
N ALA A 124 11.54 -7.59 -10.75
CA ALA A 124 11.43 -8.87 -11.42
C ALA A 124 11.93 -10.06 -10.56
N GLU A 125 12.98 -9.86 -9.78
CA GLU A 125 13.47 -10.85 -8.81
C GLU A 125 12.49 -11.05 -7.65
N LYS A 126 11.96 -9.95 -7.10
CA LYS A 126 10.94 -9.97 -6.04
C LYS A 126 9.66 -10.70 -6.51
N ALA A 127 9.23 -10.49 -7.75
CA ALA A 127 8.09 -11.18 -8.33
C ALA A 127 8.31 -12.70 -8.50
N LYS A 128 9.56 -13.16 -8.71
CA LYS A 128 9.91 -14.57 -8.80
C LYS A 128 9.98 -15.27 -7.44
N LEU A 129 10.27 -14.50 -6.38
CA LEU A 129 10.39 -15.01 -5.01
C LEU A 129 9.05 -15.04 -4.26
N GLN A 130 8.04 -14.31 -4.75
CA GLN A 130 6.68 -14.46 -4.25
C GLN A 130 6.09 -15.73 -4.88
N PRO A 131 5.70 -16.73 -4.08
CA PRO A 131 4.95 -17.86 -4.61
C PRO A 131 3.70 -17.32 -5.32
N ALA A 132 3.37 -17.93 -6.46
CA ALA A 132 2.18 -17.61 -7.25
C ALA A 132 0.87 -18.03 -6.55
N ASP A 133 0.72 -17.75 -5.26
CA ASP A 133 -0.36 -18.24 -4.40
C ASP A 133 -1.51 -17.25 -4.22
N PHE A 134 -1.64 -16.25 -5.11
CA PHE A 134 -2.83 -15.39 -5.11
C PHE A 134 -3.73 -15.56 -6.35
N THR A 135 -3.40 -16.52 -7.21
CA THR A 135 -4.27 -16.94 -8.30
C THR A 135 -4.67 -18.39 -8.07
N GLU A 136 -5.94 -18.61 -7.95
CA GLU A 136 -6.62 -19.91 -7.85
C GLU A 136 -6.88 -20.45 -6.44
N THR A 137 -7.86 -19.84 -5.78
CA THR A 137 -8.82 -20.67 -5.07
C THR A 137 -10.19 -20.44 -5.68
N ILE A 138 -10.32 -20.84 -6.94
CA ILE A 138 -11.62 -21.14 -7.53
C ILE A 138 -11.92 -22.61 -7.18
N ALA A 139 -13.10 -22.80 -6.57
CA ALA A 139 -13.79 -24.05 -6.37
C ALA A 139 -13.29 -24.99 -5.26
N ARG A 140 -13.70 -24.70 -4.04
CA ARG A 140 -14.33 -25.74 -3.22
C ARG A 140 -15.76 -25.30 -2.89
N PRO A 141 -16.80 -26.10 -3.14
CA PRO A 141 -18.12 -25.83 -2.65
C PRO A 141 -18.07 -25.98 -1.13
N SER A 142 -17.90 -24.88 -0.42
CA SER A 142 -18.06 -24.84 1.02
C SER A 142 -19.54 -24.60 1.33
N ALA A 143 -20.09 -25.50 2.12
CA ALA A 143 -21.36 -25.25 2.80
C ALA A 143 -21.30 -23.87 3.50
N PRO A 144 -22.44 -23.17 3.68
CA PRO A 144 -22.47 -21.85 4.31
C PRO A 144 -21.87 -21.95 5.70
N ARG A 145 -20.65 -21.44 5.85
CA ARG A 145 -19.98 -21.29 7.14
C ARG A 145 -20.43 -19.92 7.68
N ASN A 146 -21.44 -19.91 8.55
CA ASN A 146 -21.71 -18.74 9.36
C ASN A 146 -20.59 -18.60 10.39
N ALA A 147 -19.47 -18.02 9.98
CA ALA A 147 -18.36 -17.78 10.87
C ALA A 147 -18.74 -16.71 11.89
N LYS A 148 -18.33 -16.93 13.14
CA LYS A 148 -18.54 -15.98 14.23
C LYS A 148 -17.20 -15.47 14.71
N VAL A 149 -17.09 -14.16 14.82
CA VAL A 149 -15.87 -13.47 15.28
C VAL A 149 -16.14 -12.85 16.65
N MET A 150 -15.25 -13.07 17.59
CA MET A 150 -15.29 -12.39 18.87
C MET A 150 -14.64 -11.02 18.76
N VAL A 151 -15.41 -9.98 19.04
CA VAL A 151 -15.00 -8.58 19.00
C VAL A 151 -15.05 -7.99 20.40
N LYS A 152 -13.92 -7.48 20.88
CA LYS A 152 -13.80 -6.82 22.19
C LYS A 152 -13.96 -5.32 22.02
N SER A 153 -14.99 -4.76 22.62
CA SER A 153 -15.27 -3.33 22.63
C SER A 153 -15.66 -2.88 24.04
N HIS A 154 -15.11 -1.77 24.52
CA HIS A 154 -15.42 -1.17 25.84
C HIS A 154 -15.48 -2.21 26.98
N ASN A 155 -14.48 -3.09 27.06
CA ASN A 155 -14.34 -4.14 28.06
C ASN A 155 -15.47 -5.21 28.03
N ARG A 156 -16.16 -5.34 26.90
CA ARG A 156 -17.19 -6.36 26.63
C ARG A 156 -16.79 -7.19 25.41
N ASN A 157 -17.13 -8.47 25.44
CA ASN A 157 -16.90 -9.37 24.31
C ASN A 157 -18.23 -9.57 23.56
N PHE A 158 -18.23 -9.26 22.29
CA PHE A 158 -19.37 -9.46 21.38
C PHE A 158 -19.05 -10.63 20.46
N ILE A 159 -20.01 -11.49 20.24
CA ILE A 159 -19.95 -12.50 19.19
C ILE A 159 -20.71 -11.94 17.99
N VAL A 160 -19.97 -11.68 16.92
CA VAL A 160 -20.50 -11.06 15.70
C VAL A 160 -20.55 -12.10 14.59
N ASP A 161 -21.66 -12.14 13.84
CA ASP A 161 -21.78 -12.92 12.63
C ASP A 161 -20.98 -12.29 11.48
N GLU A 162 -20.36 -13.10 10.62
CA GLU A 162 -19.57 -12.59 9.51
C GLU A 162 -20.33 -11.64 8.57
N ASN A 163 -21.64 -11.85 8.42
CA ASN A 163 -22.51 -11.00 7.59
C ASN A 163 -22.69 -9.58 8.16
N ASP A 164 -22.47 -9.40 9.47
CA ASP A 164 -22.55 -8.10 10.12
C ASP A 164 -21.23 -7.33 10.07
N ILE A 165 -20.15 -8.00 9.69
CA ILE A 165 -18.84 -7.38 9.54
C ILE A 165 -18.82 -6.56 8.24
N VAL A 166 -18.45 -5.29 8.36
CA VAL A 166 -18.30 -4.37 7.23
C VAL A 166 -16.87 -4.40 6.71
N LEU A 167 -15.90 -4.25 7.61
CA LEU A 167 -14.48 -4.29 7.29
C LEU A 167 -13.66 -4.72 8.51
N ALA A 168 -12.43 -5.14 8.27
CA ALA A 168 -11.42 -5.24 9.30
C ALA A 168 -10.16 -4.49 8.85
N THR A 169 -9.50 -3.83 9.79
CA THR A 169 -8.24 -3.13 9.57
C THR A 169 -7.19 -3.57 10.57
N ILE A 170 -5.93 -3.53 10.16
CA ILE A 170 -4.80 -3.74 11.05
C ILE A 170 -4.04 -2.43 11.21
N ASP A 171 -3.82 -2.01 12.45
CA ASP A 171 -3.00 -0.86 12.82
C ASP A 171 -2.18 -1.21 14.07
N ASP A 172 -0.90 -0.91 14.07
CA ASP A 172 0.06 -1.24 15.14
C ASP A 172 -0.05 -2.70 15.65
N GLY A 173 -0.29 -3.65 14.72
CA GLY A 173 -0.42 -5.08 15.03
C GLY A 173 -1.74 -5.49 15.70
N LEU A 174 -2.67 -4.57 15.86
CA LEU A 174 -4.01 -4.85 16.36
C LEU A 174 -5.02 -4.88 15.22
N ILE A 175 -5.85 -5.93 15.19
CA ILE A 175 -6.92 -6.04 14.21
C ILE A 175 -8.20 -5.49 14.81
N THR A 176 -8.69 -4.42 14.21
CA THR A 176 -9.99 -3.81 14.53
C THR A 176 -11.02 -4.29 13.52
N VAL A 177 -12.12 -4.81 14.02
CA VAL A 177 -13.28 -5.24 13.22
C VAL A 177 -14.38 -4.20 13.37
N VAL A 178 -14.85 -3.69 12.25
CA VAL A 178 -15.95 -2.73 12.16
C VAL A 178 -17.20 -3.45 11.68
N CYS A 179 -18.23 -3.42 12.49
CA CYS A 179 -19.54 -3.98 12.18
C CYS A 179 -20.59 -2.86 12.11
N ALA A 180 -21.77 -3.16 11.63
CA ALA A 180 -22.87 -2.20 11.59
C ALA A 180 -23.23 -1.64 12.97
N SER A 181 -23.08 -2.43 14.05
CA SER A 181 -23.50 -2.09 15.42
C SER A 181 -22.35 -1.88 16.40
N VAL A 182 -21.19 -2.48 16.16
CA VAL A 182 -20.06 -2.48 17.09
C VAL A 182 -18.75 -2.36 16.33
N GLU A 183 -17.79 -1.66 16.95
CA GLU A 183 -16.41 -1.60 16.53
C GLU A 183 -15.51 -2.02 17.69
N GLY A 184 -14.49 -2.83 17.42
CA GLY A 184 -13.57 -3.28 18.46
C GLY A 184 -12.50 -4.20 17.92
N THR A 185 -11.57 -4.58 18.81
CA THR A 185 -10.47 -5.47 18.46
C THR A 185 -10.88 -6.94 18.50
N CYS A 186 -10.32 -7.75 17.61
CA CYS A 186 -10.50 -9.20 17.66
C CYS A 186 -9.22 -9.90 18.17
N ASN A 187 -9.34 -11.21 18.43
CA ASN A 187 -8.24 -12.01 18.99
C ASN A 187 -7.36 -12.71 17.93
N PHE A 188 -7.58 -12.42 16.66
CA PHE A 188 -6.69 -12.87 15.59
C PHE A 188 -5.39 -12.08 15.59
N ARG A 189 -4.28 -12.72 15.26
CA ARG A 189 -2.95 -12.09 15.27
C ARG A 189 -2.62 -11.40 13.95
N THR A 190 -3.14 -11.94 12.84
CA THR A 190 -2.90 -11.40 11.50
C THR A 190 -4.20 -11.30 10.72
N ILE A 191 -4.22 -10.40 9.73
CA ILE A 191 -5.39 -10.22 8.87
C ILE A 191 -5.62 -11.45 7.98
N GLU A 192 -4.56 -12.20 7.67
CA GLU A 192 -4.59 -13.46 6.93
C GLU A 192 -5.29 -14.56 7.73
N GLU A 193 -5.00 -14.63 9.03
CA GLU A 193 -5.65 -15.57 9.94
C GLU A 193 -7.16 -15.27 10.03
N LEU A 194 -7.52 -13.99 10.18
CA LEU A 194 -8.92 -13.56 10.15
C LEU A 194 -9.57 -13.91 8.81
N GLN A 195 -8.92 -13.57 7.68
CA GLN A 195 -9.43 -13.85 6.34
C GLN A 195 -9.68 -15.36 6.13
N SER A 196 -8.79 -16.21 6.62
CA SER A 196 -8.92 -17.67 6.49
C SER A 196 -10.09 -18.24 7.29
N SER A 197 -10.57 -17.52 8.31
CA SER A 197 -11.71 -17.90 9.15
C SER A 197 -13.05 -17.44 8.60
N LEU A 198 -13.07 -16.52 7.64
CA LEU A 198 -14.26 -15.93 7.04
C LEU A 198 -14.56 -16.52 5.65
N ASP A 199 -15.75 -16.27 5.14
CA ASP A 199 -16.14 -16.70 3.80
C ASP A 199 -15.33 -15.95 2.72
N PRO A 200 -14.50 -16.64 1.91
CA PRO A 200 -13.68 -16.01 0.88
C PRO A 200 -14.50 -15.37 -0.26
N ASP A 201 -15.77 -15.75 -0.43
CA ASP A 201 -16.66 -15.14 -1.41
C ASP A 201 -17.25 -13.82 -0.93
N LEU A 202 -17.27 -13.60 0.39
CA LEU A 202 -17.76 -12.38 1.02
C LEU A 202 -16.63 -11.40 1.37
N PHE A 203 -15.48 -11.93 1.76
CA PHE A 203 -14.38 -11.11 2.27
C PHE A 203 -13.23 -11.02 1.29
N TRP A 204 -12.88 -9.80 0.97
CA TRP A 204 -11.83 -9.48 0.04
C TRP A 204 -10.76 -8.60 0.67
N ARG A 205 -9.49 -9.03 0.61
CA ARG A 205 -8.36 -8.22 1.01
C ARG A 205 -8.02 -7.23 -0.09
N VAL A 206 -8.51 -6.01 0.05
CA VAL A 206 -8.35 -4.93 -0.93
C VAL A 206 -7.02 -4.19 -0.77
N HIS A 207 -6.44 -4.26 0.42
CA HIS A 207 -5.19 -3.60 0.80
C HIS A 207 -4.49 -4.45 1.87
N ARG A 208 -3.15 -4.28 2.05
CA ARG A 208 -2.42 -5.01 3.11
C ARG A 208 -3.01 -4.82 4.50
N SER A 209 -3.57 -3.63 4.76
CA SER A 209 -4.15 -3.28 6.06
C SER A 209 -5.67 -3.42 6.11
N TYR A 210 -6.34 -3.78 4.99
CA TYR A 210 -7.80 -3.80 4.94
C TYR A 210 -8.37 -5.06 4.31
N LEU A 211 -9.28 -5.68 5.05
CA LEU A 211 -10.15 -6.76 4.61
C LEU A 211 -11.59 -6.22 4.61
N VAL A 212 -12.30 -6.29 3.49
CA VAL A 212 -13.64 -5.71 3.34
C VAL A 212 -14.67 -6.77 2.99
N ASN A 213 -15.90 -6.60 3.47
CA ASN A 213 -17.04 -7.36 3.01
C ASN A 213 -17.56 -6.74 1.71
N ILE A 214 -17.55 -7.52 0.62
CA ILE A 214 -17.92 -7.06 -0.72
C ILE A 214 -19.38 -6.55 -0.73
N ASN A 215 -20.27 -7.19 0.02
CA ASN A 215 -21.68 -6.80 0.09
C ASN A 215 -21.94 -5.53 0.91
N ARG A 216 -20.90 -5.00 1.58
CA ARG A 216 -20.97 -3.78 2.36
C ARG A 216 -20.19 -2.61 1.72
N ILE A 217 -19.83 -2.75 0.44
CA ILE A 217 -19.30 -1.64 -0.35
C ILE A 217 -20.46 -0.76 -0.79
N ARG A 218 -20.46 0.49 -0.35
CA ARG A 218 -21.48 1.48 -0.70
C ARG A 218 -21.18 2.19 -2.01
N GLU A 219 -19.90 2.51 -2.24
CA GLU A 219 -19.47 3.29 -3.38
C GLU A 219 -18.03 2.94 -3.76
N VAL A 220 -17.74 2.94 -5.06
CA VAL A 220 -16.39 2.85 -5.61
C VAL A 220 -16.01 4.22 -6.14
N ILE A 221 -15.02 4.83 -5.53
CA ILE A 221 -14.59 6.18 -5.84
C ILE A 221 -13.35 6.09 -6.71
N PRO A 222 -13.37 6.60 -7.95
CA PRO A 222 -12.17 6.77 -8.73
C PRO A 222 -11.19 7.66 -7.97
N TRP A 223 -9.96 7.20 -7.84
CA TRP A 223 -8.89 7.94 -7.20
C TRP A 223 -7.79 8.22 -8.22
N PHE A 224 -6.72 8.80 -7.79
CA PHE A 224 -5.65 9.27 -8.66
C PHE A 224 -5.24 8.25 -9.75
N LYS A 225 -5.28 8.68 -11.03
CA LYS A 225 -4.93 7.99 -12.30
C LYS A 225 -5.56 6.61 -12.44
N SER A 226 -5.61 5.63 -12.00
CA SER A 226 -6.17 4.30 -12.26
C SER A 226 -6.42 3.51 -10.99
N SER A 227 -6.30 4.16 -9.83
CA SER A 227 -6.60 3.57 -8.54
C SER A 227 -8.03 3.86 -8.11
N TYR A 228 -8.50 3.14 -7.10
CA TYR A 228 -9.83 3.30 -6.55
C TYR A 228 -9.77 3.31 -5.02
N GLN A 229 -10.76 3.96 -4.44
CA GLN A 229 -11.09 3.83 -3.03
C GLN A 229 -12.49 3.25 -2.90
N LEU A 230 -12.75 2.53 -1.82
CA LEU A 230 -14.05 1.99 -1.50
C LEU A 230 -14.62 2.76 -0.32
N ARG A 231 -15.85 3.27 -0.46
CA ARG A 231 -16.59 3.78 0.69
C ARG A 231 -17.44 2.65 1.23
N MET A 232 -17.27 2.35 2.50
CA MET A 232 -17.96 1.25 3.16
C MET A 232 -19.29 1.71 3.77
N ASP A 233 -20.20 0.75 4.00
CA ASP A 233 -21.52 0.99 4.59
C ASP A 233 -21.47 0.85 6.12
N ASP A 234 -20.54 1.53 6.75
CA ASP A 234 -20.44 1.70 8.20
C ASP A 234 -20.92 3.09 8.63
N LYS A 235 -21.01 3.32 9.94
CA LYS A 235 -21.46 4.62 10.50
C LYS A 235 -20.58 5.80 10.07
N ASN A 236 -19.28 5.54 9.93
CA ASN A 236 -18.29 6.55 9.60
C ASN A 236 -18.11 6.72 8.09
N GLN A 237 -18.75 5.86 7.28
CA GLN A 237 -18.54 5.78 5.83
C GLN A 237 -17.04 5.67 5.51
N THR A 238 -16.37 4.76 6.19
CA THR A 238 -14.92 4.57 6.10
C THR A 238 -14.48 4.42 4.65
N VAL A 239 -13.49 5.20 4.27
CA VAL A 239 -12.88 5.14 2.93
C VAL A 239 -11.63 4.28 2.99
N VAL A 240 -11.63 3.20 2.21
CA VAL A 240 -10.58 2.18 2.17
C VAL A 240 -9.83 2.27 0.85
N PRO A 241 -8.50 2.40 0.84
CA PRO A 241 -7.71 2.35 -0.38
C PRO A 241 -7.72 0.95 -0.98
N VAL A 242 -7.70 0.87 -2.31
CA VAL A 242 -7.56 -0.40 -3.03
C VAL A 242 -6.16 -0.48 -3.60
N SER A 243 -5.40 -1.51 -3.20
CA SER A 243 -4.05 -1.72 -3.73
C SER A 243 -4.10 -1.97 -5.25
N ARG A 244 -3.00 -1.69 -5.94
CA ARG A 244 -2.93 -1.81 -7.40
C ARG A 244 -3.19 -3.22 -7.90
N VAL A 245 -2.67 -4.20 -7.22
CA VAL A 245 -2.89 -5.62 -7.55
C VAL A 245 -4.39 -5.92 -7.50
N GLN A 246 -5.08 -5.39 -6.51
CA GLN A 246 -6.51 -5.59 -6.32
C GLN A 246 -7.38 -4.72 -7.23
N THR A 247 -6.87 -3.60 -7.72
CA THR A 247 -7.57 -2.74 -8.70
C THR A 247 -7.96 -3.50 -9.98
N LYS A 248 -7.10 -4.37 -10.47
CA LYS A 248 -7.38 -5.21 -11.64
C LYS A 248 -8.56 -6.16 -11.36
N ARG A 249 -8.58 -6.77 -10.18
CA ARG A 249 -9.67 -7.65 -9.73
C ARG A 249 -10.98 -6.86 -9.56
N LEU A 250 -10.91 -5.65 -8.98
CA LEU A 250 -12.05 -4.75 -8.82
C LEU A 250 -12.71 -4.44 -10.16
N ARG A 251 -11.92 -4.07 -11.16
CA ARG A 251 -12.44 -3.80 -12.51
C ARG A 251 -13.16 -5.00 -13.12
N THR A 252 -12.59 -6.19 -12.95
CA THR A 252 -13.22 -7.43 -13.46
C THR A 252 -14.53 -7.74 -12.75
N LEU A 253 -14.58 -7.57 -11.41
CA LEU A 253 -15.78 -7.85 -10.62
C LEU A 253 -16.92 -6.86 -10.90
N LEU A 254 -16.60 -5.59 -11.03
CA LEU A 254 -17.59 -4.51 -11.18
C LEU A 254 -17.80 -4.07 -12.63
N LYS A 255 -17.09 -4.68 -13.59
CA LYS A 255 -17.13 -4.36 -15.03
C LYS A 255 -16.86 -2.87 -15.30
N LEU A 256 -15.87 -2.28 -14.59
CA LEU A 256 -15.42 -0.89 -14.72
C LEU A 256 -14.42 -0.71 -15.86
#